data_ccf97cbd3feee7d2441873a722eac548
#
_entry.id   ccf97cbd3feee7d2441873a722eac548
#
_cell.length_a   1.000
_cell.length_b   1.000
_cell.length_c   1.000
_cell.angle_alpha   90.00
_cell.angle_beta   90.00
_cell.angle_gamma   90.00
#
_symmetry.space_group_name_H-M   'P 1'
#
loop_
_entity.id
_entity.type
_entity.pdbx_description
1 polymer ?
#
loop_
_entity_poly.entity_id
_entity_poly.type
_entity_poly.pdbx_seq_one_letter_code
_entity_poly.pdbx_strand_id
1 'polypeptide(L)'
;MKIGLAMGVAGIALHDYREIAQEAENAGAYALCVGEAANESFSTAAYFGAITVKPKIISAITTWVRPPINTALAAATVDDITKCRFELGLGTMPDQWNRDYYGIDPDRPLVRMREYVRVVREAWRANEGRSVDVTGEFYDVKGYRRITKPLREGIPLHLAATRPGMAKLAGQIADGVIVNWLHTKQWLEEVLEPAILAGVRENPHHCQRSAMVRVLIEPNQEKAREILRPSFDMYRNVPYFHEISAKAGFTTTPTSKLPDELVDEMTVHGSIDHVVEQINQRYGGWADWLELIPPGGVSPIQLRDAYQRLFTLVALLSR
;
A
#
# COMPACT_ATOMS: atom_id res chain seq x y z
N MET A 1 4.07 -16.26 -7.65
CA MET A 1 4.21 -14.94 -6.95
C MET A 1 3.00 -14.72 -6.06
N LYS A 2 3.13 -14.13 -4.87
CA LYS A 2 1.97 -13.84 -4.01
C LYS A 2 1.24 -12.59 -4.52
N ILE A 3 -0.08 -12.67 -4.73
CA ILE A 3 -0.86 -11.58 -5.32
C ILE A 3 -1.97 -11.15 -4.36
N GLY A 4 -1.93 -9.90 -3.95
CA GLY A 4 -3.01 -9.19 -3.28
C GLY A 4 -3.85 -8.36 -4.27
N LEU A 5 -5.05 -8.00 -3.86
CA LEU A 5 -5.97 -7.17 -4.63
C LEU A 5 -6.37 -5.94 -3.82
N ALA A 6 -6.35 -4.77 -4.44
CA ALA A 6 -6.92 -3.56 -3.86
C ALA A 6 -8.44 -3.70 -3.74
N MET A 7 -8.97 -3.40 -2.56
CA MET A 7 -10.40 -3.49 -2.23
C MET A 7 -10.92 -2.15 -1.70
N GLY A 8 -12.22 -1.91 -1.87
CA GLY A 8 -12.84 -0.67 -1.40
C GLY A 8 -12.42 0.56 -2.19
N VAL A 9 -11.99 0.38 -3.44
CA VAL A 9 -11.66 1.49 -4.35
C VAL A 9 -12.92 2.27 -4.73
N ALA A 10 -12.76 3.54 -5.12
CA ALA A 10 -13.89 4.37 -5.53
C ALA A 10 -14.67 3.77 -6.72
N GLY A 11 -15.97 3.96 -6.74
CA GLY A 11 -16.86 3.54 -7.83
C GLY A 11 -17.84 2.41 -7.48
N ILE A 12 -17.59 1.66 -6.40
CA ILE A 12 -18.51 0.62 -5.87
C ILE A 12 -18.73 0.91 -4.38
N ALA A 13 -19.98 0.84 -3.93
CA ALA A 13 -20.28 1.01 -2.51
C ALA A 13 -19.70 -0.14 -1.67
N LEU A 14 -19.22 0.14 -0.46
CA LEU A 14 -18.47 -0.84 0.33
C LEU A 14 -19.26 -2.13 0.59
N HIS A 15 -20.58 -2.02 0.83
CA HIS A 15 -21.44 -3.21 1.06
C HIS A 15 -21.55 -4.13 -0.17
N ASP A 16 -21.37 -3.60 -1.38
CA ASP A 16 -21.42 -4.36 -2.63
C ASP A 16 -20.12 -5.14 -2.90
N TYR A 17 -19.08 -4.91 -2.12
CA TYR A 17 -17.81 -5.65 -2.25
C TYR A 17 -17.84 -7.06 -1.67
N ARG A 18 -18.92 -7.49 -1.00
CA ARG A 18 -18.97 -8.82 -0.38
C ARG A 18 -18.64 -9.93 -1.37
N GLU A 19 -19.33 -9.95 -2.51
CA GLU A 19 -19.15 -10.97 -3.55
C GLU A 19 -17.74 -10.88 -4.15
N ILE A 20 -17.28 -9.66 -4.46
CA ILE A 20 -15.94 -9.41 -5.00
C ILE A 20 -14.85 -9.96 -4.05
N ALA A 21 -15.00 -9.74 -2.74
CA ALA A 21 -14.03 -10.22 -1.76
C ALA A 21 -14.03 -11.76 -1.64
N GLN A 22 -15.20 -12.38 -1.69
CA GLN A 22 -15.34 -13.84 -1.67
C GLN A 22 -14.81 -14.50 -2.95
N GLU A 23 -15.05 -13.89 -4.11
CA GLU A 23 -14.48 -14.34 -5.38
C GLU A 23 -12.95 -14.18 -5.42
N ALA A 24 -12.41 -13.07 -4.88
CA ALA A 24 -10.97 -12.90 -4.72
C ALA A 24 -10.35 -14.00 -3.83
N GLU A 25 -10.99 -14.34 -2.71
CA GLU A 25 -10.59 -15.45 -1.85
C GLU A 25 -10.62 -16.79 -2.60
N ASN A 26 -11.67 -17.04 -3.36
CA ASN A 26 -11.84 -18.27 -4.16
C ASN A 26 -10.79 -18.36 -5.28
N ALA A 27 -10.39 -17.23 -5.86
CA ALA A 27 -9.32 -17.14 -6.84
C ALA A 27 -7.92 -17.37 -6.25
N GLY A 28 -7.79 -17.45 -4.93
CA GLY A 28 -6.52 -17.67 -4.23
C GLY A 28 -5.74 -16.39 -3.96
N ALA A 29 -6.40 -15.23 -3.85
CA ALA A 29 -5.74 -14.00 -3.48
C ALA A 29 -4.99 -14.15 -2.15
N TYR A 30 -3.70 -13.78 -2.14
CA TYR A 30 -2.86 -13.77 -0.96
C TYR A 30 -3.35 -12.74 0.07
N ALA A 31 -3.76 -11.58 -0.39
CA ALA A 31 -4.21 -10.49 0.45
C ALA A 31 -5.37 -9.70 -0.17
N LEU A 32 -6.23 -9.15 0.69
CA LEU A 32 -7.13 -8.06 0.37
C LEU A 32 -6.54 -6.78 0.95
N CYS A 33 -6.21 -5.85 0.08
CA CYS A 33 -5.50 -4.62 0.44
C CYS A 33 -6.48 -3.46 0.50
N VAL A 34 -6.43 -2.66 1.57
CA VAL A 34 -7.33 -1.53 1.79
C VAL A 34 -6.54 -0.25 2.00
N GLY A 35 -6.90 0.82 1.29
CA GLY A 35 -6.23 2.10 1.38
C GLY A 35 -7.09 3.17 2.05
N GLU A 36 -6.45 4.20 2.56
CA GLU A 36 -7.09 5.37 3.14
C GLU A 36 -7.20 6.48 2.08
N ALA A 37 -8.05 6.24 1.09
CA ALA A 37 -8.32 7.19 0.01
C ALA A 37 -9.82 7.36 -0.23
N ALA A 38 -10.52 6.30 -0.62
CA ALA A 38 -11.98 6.33 -0.83
C ALA A 38 -12.76 6.02 0.46
N ASN A 39 -12.17 5.22 1.35
CA ASN A 39 -12.75 4.78 2.61
C ASN A 39 -11.73 4.88 3.74
N GLU A 40 -12.19 4.80 4.99
CA GLU A 40 -11.34 4.71 6.17
C GLU A 40 -10.75 3.29 6.26
N SER A 41 -9.44 3.18 6.46
CA SER A 41 -8.71 1.93 6.27
C SER A 41 -9.05 0.83 7.29
N PHE A 42 -9.19 1.16 8.61
CA PHE A 42 -9.42 0.14 9.64
C PHE A 42 -10.84 -0.43 9.61
N SER A 43 -11.85 0.43 9.41
CA SER A 43 -13.24 -0.03 9.26
C SER A 43 -13.39 -0.91 8.03
N THR A 44 -12.74 -0.53 6.93
CA THR A 44 -12.72 -1.30 5.69
C THR A 44 -11.98 -2.63 5.88
N ALA A 45 -10.84 -2.64 6.58
CA ALA A 45 -10.10 -3.86 6.92
C ALA A 45 -10.93 -4.82 7.80
N ALA A 46 -11.60 -4.28 8.82
CA ALA A 46 -12.48 -5.06 9.67
C ALA A 46 -13.64 -5.70 8.88
N TYR A 47 -14.26 -4.95 7.97
CA TYR A 47 -15.31 -5.45 7.09
C TYR A 47 -14.84 -6.64 6.26
N PHE A 48 -13.74 -6.48 5.49
CA PHE A 48 -13.22 -7.58 4.67
C PHE A 48 -12.71 -8.74 5.49
N GLY A 49 -12.11 -8.48 6.63
CA GLY A 49 -11.65 -9.50 7.56
C GLY A 49 -12.76 -10.35 8.15
N ALA A 50 -13.94 -9.76 8.37
CA ALA A 50 -15.12 -10.46 8.89
C ALA A 50 -15.84 -11.33 7.85
N ILE A 51 -15.73 -11.00 6.56
CA ILE A 51 -16.44 -11.70 5.47
C ILE A 51 -15.57 -12.69 4.69
N THR A 52 -14.28 -12.80 5.03
CA THR A 52 -13.30 -13.73 4.44
C THR A 52 -12.55 -14.49 5.54
N VAL A 53 -11.92 -15.62 5.18
CA VAL A 53 -11.26 -16.49 6.18
C VAL A 53 -9.80 -16.83 5.84
N LYS A 54 -9.37 -16.74 4.58
CA LYS A 54 -8.04 -17.14 4.13
C LYS A 54 -7.08 -15.98 3.86
N PRO A 55 -7.46 -14.95 3.05
CA PRO A 55 -6.52 -13.94 2.64
C PRO A 55 -6.05 -13.10 3.84
N LYS A 56 -4.83 -12.61 3.77
CA LYS A 56 -4.39 -11.54 4.66
C LYS A 56 -5.22 -10.28 4.40
N ILE A 57 -5.36 -9.46 5.41
CA ILE A 57 -5.95 -8.13 5.28
C ILE A 57 -4.82 -7.14 5.52
N ILE A 58 -4.45 -6.38 4.50
CA ILE A 58 -3.31 -5.47 4.58
C ILE A 58 -3.79 -4.04 4.38
N SER A 59 -3.51 -3.14 5.31
CA SER A 59 -3.69 -1.73 4.99
C SER A 59 -2.57 -1.26 4.05
N ALA A 60 -2.98 -0.75 2.89
CA ALA A 60 -2.07 -0.29 1.84
C ALA A 60 -2.56 1.06 1.26
N ILE A 61 -2.56 2.10 2.06
CA ILE A 61 -1.98 2.24 3.40
C ILE A 61 -2.94 2.94 4.36
N THR A 62 -2.71 2.76 5.68
CA THR A 62 -3.20 3.65 6.72
C THR A 62 -2.27 4.85 6.87
N THR A 63 -2.80 6.02 7.17
CA THR A 63 -1.99 7.24 7.31
C THR A 63 -1.68 7.58 8.77
N TRP A 64 -0.64 8.37 8.99
CA TRP A 64 -0.20 8.87 10.30
C TRP A 64 -1.06 10.01 10.88
N VAL A 65 -2.17 10.34 10.25
CA VAL A 65 -3.05 11.44 10.69
C VAL A 65 -3.74 11.18 12.03
N ARG A 66 -3.78 9.93 12.47
CA ARG A 66 -4.26 9.53 13.79
C ARG A 66 -3.16 9.58 14.83
N PRO A 67 -3.47 9.83 16.13
CA PRO A 67 -2.52 9.56 17.19
C PRO A 67 -2.03 8.10 17.15
N PRO A 68 -0.71 7.84 17.36
CA PRO A 68 -0.16 6.49 17.21
C PRO A 68 -0.76 5.44 18.16
N ILE A 69 -1.21 5.85 19.35
CA ILE A 69 -1.94 4.95 20.26
C ILE A 69 -3.28 4.51 19.66
N ASN A 70 -4.01 5.43 18.99
CA ASN A 70 -5.27 5.06 18.32
C ASN A 70 -5.03 4.10 17.17
N THR A 71 -3.96 4.30 16.40
CA THR A 71 -3.56 3.38 15.34
C THR A 71 -3.21 2.00 15.92
N ALA A 72 -2.46 1.95 17.02
CA ALA A 72 -2.12 0.69 17.66
C ALA A 72 -3.36 -0.08 18.18
N LEU A 73 -4.33 0.64 18.77
CA LEU A 73 -5.59 0.06 19.22
C LEU A 73 -6.45 -0.46 18.06
N ALA A 74 -6.61 0.37 17.01
CA ALA A 74 -7.40 0.00 15.83
C ALA A 74 -6.79 -1.23 15.13
N ALA A 75 -5.47 -1.22 14.89
CA ALA A 75 -4.76 -2.35 14.30
C ALA A 75 -4.94 -3.64 15.11
N ALA A 76 -4.85 -3.56 16.44
CA ALA A 76 -5.05 -4.71 17.32
C ALA A 76 -6.50 -5.23 17.31
N THR A 77 -7.48 -4.34 17.18
CA THR A 77 -8.89 -4.71 17.05
C THR A 77 -9.16 -5.43 15.72
N VAL A 78 -8.59 -4.89 14.61
CA VAL A 78 -8.70 -5.55 13.30
C VAL A 78 -7.97 -6.89 13.31
N ASP A 79 -6.81 -6.99 13.96
CA ASP A 79 -6.05 -8.24 14.07
C ASP A 79 -6.84 -9.32 14.85
N ASP A 80 -7.57 -8.92 15.89
CA ASP A 80 -8.48 -9.81 16.62
C ASP A 80 -9.63 -10.30 15.74
N ILE A 81 -10.34 -9.39 15.07
CA ILE A 81 -11.44 -9.71 14.12
C ILE A 81 -10.96 -10.67 13.03
N THR A 82 -9.77 -10.44 12.50
CA THR A 82 -9.19 -11.22 11.40
C THR A 82 -8.47 -12.48 11.85
N LYS A 83 -8.40 -12.76 13.17
CA LYS A 83 -7.68 -13.92 13.73
C LYS A 83 -6.21 -13.96 13.26
N CYS A 84 -5.48 -12.87 13.55
CA CYS A 84 -4.07 -12.69 13.20
C CYS A 84 -3.73 -12.68 11.70
N ARG A 85 -4.69 -12.33 10.83
CA ARG A 85 -4.44 -12.14 9.39
C ARG A 85 -4.15 -10.69 9.00
N PHE A 86 -4.26 -9.74 9.92
CA PHE A 86 -4.03 -8.32 9.63
C PHE A 86 -2.53 -7.99 9.56
N GLU A 87 -2.17 -7.12 8.62
CA GLU A 87 -0.86 -6.48 8.53
C GLU A 87 -1.04 -4.97 8.34
N LEU A 88 -0.27 -4.19 9.11
CA LEU A 88 -0.38 -2.74 9.13
C LEU A 88 0.60 -2.11 8.14
N GLY A 89 0.12 -1.54 7.05
CA GLY A 89 0.90 -0.64 6.19
C GLY A 89 0.65 0.81 6.59
N LEU A 90 1.72 1.55 6.86
CA LEU A 90 1.71 2.96 7.25
C LEU A 90 2.35 3.84 6.17
N GLY A 91 1.80 5.03 5.96
CA GLY A 91 2.36 6.02 5.07
C GLY A 91 2.10 7.46 5.50
N THR A 92 2.79 8.37 4.85
CA THR A 92 2.72 9.80 5.18
C THR A 92 1.67 10.58 4.41
N MET A 93 1.18 10.06 3.31
CA MET A 93 0.46 10.81 2.26
C MET A 93 1.28 11.96 1.62
N PRO A 94 0.86 12.51 0.49
CA PRO A 94 1.44 13.74 -0.06
C PRO A 94 1.35 14.91 0.92
N ASP A 95 2.37 15.76 0.95
CA ASP A 95 2.47 16.89 1.88
C ASP A 95 1.28 17.84 1.79
N GLN A 96 0.82 18.13 0.56
CA GLN A 96 -0.34 18.98 0.34
C GLN A 96 -1.60 18.39 0.98
N TRP A 97 -1.83 17.07 0.84
CA TRP A 97 -3.01 16.42 1.42
C TRP A 97 -3.00 16.44 2.95
N ASN A 98 -1.81 16.30 3.55
CA ASN A 98 -1.66 16.44 5.01
C ASN A 98 -2.13 17.83 5.48
N ARG A 99 -1.72 18.91 4.79
CA ARG A 99 -2.11 20.26 5.13
C ARG A 99 -3.57 20.55 4.83
N ASP A 100 -4.01 20.21 3.62
CA ASP A 100 -5.31 20.65 3.12
C ASP A 100 -6.47 19.81 3.68
N TYR A 101 -6.28 18.51 3.90
CA TYR A 101 -7.36 17.62 4.32
C TYR A 101 -7.35 17.35 5.83
N TYR A 102 -6.18 17.36 6.46
CA TYR A 102 -6.03 16.94 7.85
C TYR A 102 -5.49 18.04 8.77
N GLY A 103 -5.09 19.19 8.25
CA GLY A 103 -4.49 20.28 9.04
C GLY A 103 -3.19 19.91 9.73
N ILE A 104 -2.43 18.94 9.16
CA ILE A 104 -1.20 18.42 9.74
C ILE A 104 0.00 18.96 8.95
N ASP A 105 0.97 19.52 9.67
CA ASP A 105 2.26 19.85 9.09
C ASP A 105 3.09 18.57 8.88
N PRO A 106 3.47 18.23 7.63
CA PRO A 106 4.23 17.03 7.31
C PRO A 106 5.74 17.17 7.52
N ASP A 107 6.19 18.18 8.28
CA ASP A 107 7.62 18.44 8.49
C ASP A 107 8.35 17.21 9.05
N ARG A 108 9.61 17.07 8.63
CA ARG A 108 10.53 15.98 9.02
C ARG A 108 9.92 14.58 9.04
N PRO A 109 9.35 14.11 7.90
CA PRO A 109 8.55 12.90 7.85
C PRO A 109 9.28 11.64 8.29
N LEU A 110 10.61 11.57 8.14
CA LEU A 110 11.41 10.41 8.55
C LEU A 110 11.53 10.31 10.08
N VAL A 111 11.76 11.43 10.76
CA VAL A 111 11.83 11.48 12.23
C VAL A 111 10.47 11.14 12.80
N ARG A 112 9.43 11.83 12.32
CA ARG A 112 8.06 11.62 12.77
C ARG A 112 7.57 10.19 12.58
N MET A 113 7.84 9.58 11.41
CA MET A 113 7.46 8.20 11.14
C MET A 113 8.20 7.21 12.03
N ARG A 114 9.48 7.43 12.29
CA ARG A 114 10.28 6.61 13.23
C ARG A 114 9.69 6.63 14.63
N GLU A 115 9.35 7.80 15.14
CA GLU A 115 8.72 7.94 16.46
C GLU A 115 7.33 7.32 16.48
N TYR A 116 6.54 7.54 15.43
CA TYR A 116 5.22 6.95 15.28
C TYR A 116 5.24 5.42 15.37
N VAL A 117 6.10 4.78 14.59
CA VAL A 117 6.27 3.31 14.60
C VAL A 117 6.74 2.82 15.96
N ARG A 118 7.66 3.56 16.63
CA ARG A 118 8.10 3.24 17.98
C ARG A 118 6.93 3.22 18.96
N VAL A 119 6.10 4.25 18.97
CA VAL A 119 4.92 4.32 19.86
C VAL A 119 3.93 3.20 19.57
N VAL A 120 3.63 2.94 18.30
CA VAL A 120 2.73 1.86 17.88
C VAL A 120 3.23 0.51 18.39
N ARG A 121 4.50 0.18 18.18
CA ARG A 121 5.08 -1.10 18.63
C ARG A 121 5.13 -1.23 20.16
N GLU A 122 5.48 -0.16 20.87
CA GLU A 122 5.44 -0.18 22.34
C GLU A 122 4.01 -0.32 22.85
N ALA A 123 3.01 0.28 22.20
CA ALA A 123 1.61 0.13 22.56
C ALA A 123 1.10 -1.33 22.41
N TRP A 124 1.57 -2.05 21.40
CA TRP A 124 1.24 -3.48 21.28
C TRP A 124 1.87 -4.35 22.36
N ARG A 125 3.05 -3.98 22.86
CA ARG A 125 3.75 -4.68 23.95
C ARG A 125 3.31 -4.27 25.35
N ALA A 126 2.54 -3.17 25.45
CA ALA A 126 2.05 -2.68 26.74
C ALA A 126 1.04 -3.65 27.36
N ASN A 127 1.09 -3.77 28.68
CA ASN A 127 0.19 -4.60 29.50
C ASN A 127 0.14 -4.05 30.94
N GLU A 128 -0.47 -4.77 31.88
CA GLU A 128 -0.57 -4.33 33.28
C GLU A 128 0.79 -4.06 33.94
N GLY A 129 1.82 -4.84 33.59
CA GLY A 129 3.19 -4.70 34.13
C GLY A 129 4.10 -3.78 33.34
N ARG A 130 3.69 -3.32 32.13
CA ARG A 130 4.52 -2.51 31.22
C ARG A 130 3.72 -1.39 30.62
N SER A 131 4.07 -0.14 30.95
CA SER A 131 3.53 1.06 30.31
C SER A 131 4.33 1.46 29.07
N VAL A 132 3.69 2.25 28.20
CA VAL A 132 4.38 3.00 27.15
C VAL A 132 4.83 4.33 27.76
N ASP A 133 6.13 4.55 27.74
CA ASP A 133 6.76 5.80 28.15
C ASP A 133 7.76 6.19 27.06
N VAL A 134 7.29 7.00 26.12
CA VAL A 134 8.06 7.46 24.95
C VAL A 134 8.07 8.98 24.97
N THR A 135 9.26 9.55 25.07
CA THR A 135 9.50 10.99 24.83
C THR A 135 10.17 11.13 23.48
N GLY A 136 9.57 11.90 22.60
CA GLY A 136 10.07 12.22 21.27
C GLY A 136 9.83 13.68 20.94
N GLU A 137 10.17 14.05 19.75
CA GLU A 137 9.97 15.39 19.24
C GLU A 137 8.51 15.62 18.78
N PHE A 138 7.89 14.61 18.20
CA PHE A 138 6.52 14.65 17.69
C PHE A 138 5.51 13.95 18.61
N TYR A 139 5.97 12.97 19.38
CA TYR A 139 5.07 12.17 20.22
C TYR A 139 5.64 12.00 21.62
N ASP A 140 4.89 12.51 22.61
CA ASP A 140 5.16 12.34 24.03
C ASP A 140 4.01 11.51 24.64
N VAL A 141 4.27 10.25 25.00
CA VAL A 141 3.30 9.31 25.55
C VAL A 141 3.80 8.81 26.88
N LYS A 142 2.97 8.96 27.93
CA LYS A 142 3.32 8.58 29.30
C LYS A 142 2.26 7.71 29.93
N GLY A 143 2.68 6.58 30.51
CA GLY A 143 1.87 5.73 31.36
C GLY A 143 0.76 4.96 30.62
N TYR A 144 0.75 4.92 29.27
CA TYR A 144 -0.26 4.14 28.57
C TYR A 144 -0.09 2.65 28.86
N ARG A 145 -1.19 1.99 29.21
CA ARG A 145 -1.25 0.54 29.44
C ARG A 145 -2.39 -0.06 28.64
N ARG A 146 -2.14 -1.22 28.07
CA ARG A 146 -3.16 -1.95 27.33
C ARG A 146 -3.94 -2.85 28.31
N ILE A 147 -5.26 -2.72 28.32
CA ILE A 147 -6.14 -3.48 29.24
C ILE A 147 -6.40 -4.87 28.67
N THR A 148 -6.59 -4.98 27.35
CA THR A 148 -6.92 -6.26 26.69
C THR A 148 -5.66 -6.95 26.20
N LYS A 149 -5.48 -8.23 26.53
CA LYS A 149 -4.38 -9.05 26.03
C LYS A 149 -4.51 -9.21 24.51
N PRO A 150 -3.45 -8.93 23.73
CA PRO A 150 -3.46 -9.15 22.28
C PRO A 150 -3.43 -10.65 21.94
N LEU A 151 -3.91 -11.01 20.74
CA LEU A 151 -3.77 -12.37 20.22
C LEU A 151 -2.32 -12.71 19.92
N ARG A 152 -1.51 -11.71 19.56
CA ARG A 152 -0.06 -11.82 19.34
C ARG A 152 0.67 -10.56 19.79
N GLU A 153 1.95 -10.68 20.09
CA GLU A 153 2.77 -9.57 20.63
C GLU A 153 3.13 -8.50 19.60
N GLY A 154 3.04 -8.81 18.30
CA GLY A 154 3.35 -7.88 17.23
C GLY A 154 2.55 -8.16 15.98
N ILE A 155 2.06 -7.09 15.36
CA ILE A 155 1.42 -7.13 14.04
C ILE A 155 2.49 -6.78 13.01
N PRO A 156 2.64 -7.52 11.89
CA PRO A 156 3.58 -7.12 10.84
C PRO A 156 3.28 -5.69 10.38
N LEU A 157 4.33 -4.87 10.31
CA LEU A 157 4.25 -3.45 10.00
C LEU A 157 5.10 -3.13 8.77
N HIS A 158 4.45 -2.62 7.74
CA HIS A 158 5.07 -2.18 6.50
C HIS A 158 5.08 -0.65 6.41
N LEU A 159 6.11 -0.06 5.81
CA LEU A 159 6.13 1.36 5.49
C LEU A 159 5.96 1.60 3.99
N ALA A 160 5.06 2.50 3.64
CA ALA A 160 4.96 2.96 2.26
C ALA A 160 6.13 3.87 1.90
N ALA A 161 6.78 3.60 0.78
CA ALA A 161 7.92 4.37 0.33
C ALA A 161 7.83 4.67 -1.17
N THR A 162 7.95 5.95 -1.51
CA THR A 162 8.08 6.45 -2.88
C THR A 162 9.45 7.07 -3.14
N ARG A 163 10.16 7.43 -2.07
CA ARG A 163 11.48 8.08 -2.11
C ARG A 163 12.52 7.32 -1.28
N PRO A 164 13.82 7.44 -1.60
CA PRO A 164 14.89 6.64 -0.98
C PRO A 164 15.01 6.82 0.54
N GLY A 165 14.73 8.02 1.08
CA GLY A 165 14.78 8.25 2.52
C GLY A 165 13.81 7.37 3.31
N MET A 166 12.55 7.28 2.86
CA MET A 166 11.54 6.43 3.51
C MET A 166 11.79 4.95 3.22
N ALA A 167 12.29 4.61 2.03
CA ALA A 167 12.70 3.24 1.69
C ALA A 167 13.84 2.74 2.61
N LYS A 168 14.85 3.59 2.87
CA LYS A 168 15.90 3.29 3.85
C LYS A 168 15.33 3.12 5.26
N LEU A 169 14.43 4.02 5.67
CA LEU A 169 13.78 3.91 6.97
C LEU A 169 12.97 2.61 7.10
N ALA A 170 12.24 2.22 6.06
CA ALA A 170 11.53 0.94 6.03
C ALA A 170 12.49 -0.24 6.25
N GLY A 171 13.62 -0.27 5.53
CA GLY A 171 14.66 -1.26 5.72
C GLY A 171 15.27 -1.28 7.14
N GLN A 172 15.24 -0.17 7.88
CA GLN A 172 15.76 -0.10 9.24
C GLN A 172 14.78 -0.60 10.30
N ILE A 173 13.49 -0.30 10.14
CA ILE A 173 12.53 -0.44 11.25
C ILE A 173 11.23 -1.17 10.89
N ALA A 174 10.97 -1.53 9.65
CA ALA A 174 9.69 -2.15 9.25
C ALA A 174 9.89 -3.62 8.87
N ASP A 175 8.82 -4.41 8.96
CA ASP A 175 8.81 -5.80 8.51
C ASP A 175 8.70 -5.90 6.97
N GLY A 176 8.37 -4.78 6.32
CA GLY A 176 8.37 -4.66 4.86
C GLY A 176 8.20 -3.24 4.35
N VAL A 177 8.33 -3.10 3.04
CA VAL A 177 8.08 -1.88 2.29
C VAL A 177 6.95 -2.10 1.30
N ILE A 178 6.05 -1.10 1.16
CA ILE A 178 5.02 -1.06 0.13
C ILE A 178 5.35 0.12 -0.79
N VAL A 179 5.66 -0.17 -2.06
CA VAL A 179 5.92 0.86 -3.06
C VAL A 179 4.64 1.25 -3.76
N ASN A 180 4.35 2.56 -3.83
CA ASN A 180 3.18 3.08 -4.55
C ASN A 180 3.24 2.71 -6.04
N TRP A 181 2.10 2.57 -6.71
CA TRP A 181 2.01 2.21 -8.13
C TRP A 181 2.65 3.23 -9.09
N LEU A 182 2.92 4.45 -8.64
CA LEU A 182 3.71 5.44 -9.37
C LEU A 182 5.20 5.11 -9.25
N HIS A 183 5.66 4.16 -10.01
CA HIS A 183 7.07 3.81 -10.13
C HIS A 183 7.33 3.21 -11.52
N THR A 184 8.59 3.24 -11.92
CA THR A 184 9.11 2.49 -13.06
C THR A 184 10.01 1.37 -12.56
N LYS A 185 10.29 0.37 -13.39
CA LYS A 185 11.27 -0.68 -13.05
C LYS A 185 12.62 -0.08 -12.67
N GLN A 186 13.09 0.91 -13.43
CA GLN A 186 14.34 1.61 -13.16
C GLN A 186 14.33 2.27 -11.77
N TRP A 187 13.22 2.92 -11.37
CA TRP A 187 13.11 3.53 -10.05
C TRP A 187 13.19 2.50 -8.92
N LEU A 188 12.55 1.34 -9.10
CA LEU A 188 12.63 0.25 -8.13
C LEU A 188 14.07 -0.25 -7.95
N GLU A 189 14.74 -0.57 -9.06
CA GLU A 189 16.05 -1.24 -9.05
C GLU A 189 17.22 -0.29 -8.72
N GLU A 190 17.19 0.95 -9.23
CA GLU A 190 18.32 1.88 -9.08
C GLU A 190 18.18 2.85 -7.91
N VAL A 191 16.95 3.08 -7.40
CA VAL A 191 16.71 4.09 -6.35
C VAL A 191 16.20 3.47 -5.06
N LEU A 192 15.12 2.69 -5.12
CA LEU A 192 14.48 2.19 -3.90
C LEU A 192 15.18 0.97 -3.33
N GLU A 193 15.54 -0.01 -4.15
CA GLU A 193 16.21 -1.23 -3.66
C GLU A 193 17.54 -0.95 -2.96
N PRO A 194 18.48 -0.15 -3.51
CA PRO A 194 19.70 0.19 -2.81
C PRO A 194 19.46 0.88 -1.47
N ALA A 195 18.41 1.70 -1.38
CA ALA A 195 18.04 2.39 -0.14
C ALA A 195 17.48 1.40 0.91
N ILE A 196 16.58 0.49 0.51
CA ILE A 196 16.05 -0.57 1.39
C ILE A 196 17.20 -1.42 1.94
N LEU A 197 18.08 -1.89 1.05
CA LEU A 197 19.23 -2.71 1.42
C LEU A 197 20.20 -1.97 2.35
N ALA A 198 20.37 -0.65 2.16
CA ALA A 198 21.16 0.17 3.09
C ALA A 198 20.54 0.19 4.49
N GLY A 199 19.21 0.30 4.59
CA GLY A 199 18.50 0.23 5.86
C GLY A 199 18.61 -1.13 6.54
N VAL A 200 18.44 -2.21 5.79
CA VAL A 200 18.58 -3.60 6.29
C VAL A 200 20.01 -3.87 6.78
N ARG A 201 21.05 -3.34 6.11
CA ARG A 201 22.44 -3.47 6.59
C ARG A 201 22.67 -2.81 7.95
N GLU A 202 21.99 -1.71 8.25
CA GLU A 202 22.09 -1.03 9.54
C GLU A 202 21.35 -1.76 10.67
N ASN A 203 20.30 -2.52 10.32
CA ASN A 203 19.53 -3.33 11.26
C ASN A 203 19.11 -4.64 10.57
N PRO A 204 19.95 -5.69 10.58
CA PRO A 204 19.73 -6.91 9.81
C PRO A 204 18.45 -7.66 10.22
N HIS A 205 17.51 -7.76 9.30
CA HIS A 205 16.28 -8.54 9.41
C HIS A 205 15.70 -8.76 8.00
N HIS A 206 14.68 -9.60 7.90
CA HIS A 206 13.96 -9.76 6.64
C HIS A 206 12.95 -8.61 6.47
N CYS A 207 13.18 -7.75 5.49
CA CYS A 207 12.26 -6.69 5.09
C CYS A 207 11.59 -7.10 3.78
N GLN A 208 10.29 -7.44 3.82
CA GLN A 208 9.53 -7.83 2.63
C GLN A 208 9.43 -6.66 1.64
N ARG A 209 9.53 -6.96 0.36
CA ARG A 209 9.37 -5.98 -0.72
C ARG A 209 8.05 -6.20 -1.42
N SER A 210 7.23 -5.18 -1.47
CA SER A 210 5.97 -5.22 -2.21
C SER A 210 5.75 -3.95 -3.02
N ALA A 211 5.02 -4.08 -4.10
CA ALA A 211 4.64 -2.97 -4.96
C ALA A 211 3.14 -3.01 -5.28
N MET A 212 2.55 -1.85 -5.32
CA MET A 212 1.24 -1.63 -5.91
C MET A 212 1.40 -1.56 -7.43
N VAL A 213 0.54 -2.23 -8.17
CA VAL A 213 0.60 -2.27 -9.64
C VAL A 213 -0.76 -1.94 -10.22
N ARG A 214 -0.86 -0.86 -10.99
CA ARG A 214 -2.08 -0.52 -11.73
C ARG A 214 -2.20 -1.43 -12.94
N VAL A 215 -3.27 -2.23 -12.99
CA VAL A 215 -3.43 -3.28 -14.01
C VAL A 215 -4.73 -3.11 -14.79
N LEU A 216 -4.66 -3.28 -16.11
CA LEU A 216 -5.82 -3.35 -16.98
C LEU A 216 -5.65 -4.44 -18.04
N ILE A 217 -6.54 -5.43 -18.06
CA ILE A 217 -6.58 -6.42 -19.13
C ILE A 217 -7.43 -5.86 -20.28
N GLU A 218 -6.78 -5.24 -21.26
CA GLU A 218 -7.34 -4.67 -22.49
C GLU A 218 -6.32 -4.83 -23.62
N PRO A 219 -6.56 -5.71 -24.60
CA PRO A 219 -5.60 -5.95 -25.70
C PRO A 219 -5.34 -4.76 -26.59
N ASN A 220 -6.30 -3.85 -26.73
CA ASN A 220 -6.12 -2.61 -27.49
C ASN A 220 -5.34 -1.61 -26.65
N GLN A 221 -4.08 -1.36 -27.02
CA GLN A 221 -3.16 -0.50 -26.27
C GLN A 221 -3.63 0.96 -26.16
N GLU A 222 -4.17 1.53 -27.25
CA GLU A 222 -4.64 2.92 -27.27
C GLU A 222 -5.82 3.08 -26.28
N LYS A 223 -6.79 2.17 -26.35
CA LYS A 223 -7.93 2.13 -25.41
C LYS A 223 -7.47 1.90 -23.97
N ALA A 224 -6.48 1.03 -23.73
CA ALA A 224 -5.92 0.80 -22.42
C ALA A 224 -5.32 2.08 -21.82
N ARG A 225 -4.52 2.81 -22.60
CA ARG A 225 -3.92 4.09 -22.18
C ARG A 225 -4.98 5.15 -21.89
N GLU A 226 -6.04 5.24 -22.71
CA GLU A 226 -7.17 6.16 -22.47
C GLU A 226 -7.85 5.89 -21.12
N ILE A 227 -8.10 4.61 -20.79
CA ILE A 227 -8.72 4.21 -19.53
C ILE A 227 -7.79 4.46 -18.33
N LEU A 228 -6.49 4.23 -18.48
CA LEU A 228 -5.52 4.33 -17.38
C LEU A 228 -5.06 5.76 -17.08
N ARG A 229 -5.01 6.62 -18.08
CA ARG A 229 -4.49 7.99 -18.00
C ARG A 229 -5.13 8.84 -16.89
N PRO A 230 -6.46 8.84 -16.68
CA PRO A 230 -7.09 9.59 -15.58
C PRO A 230 -6.62 9.19 -14.18
N SER A 231 -6.09 7.98 -14.01
CA SER A 231 -5.53 7.53 -12.72
C SER A 231 -4.36 8.39 -12.24
N PHE A 232 -3.68 9.09 -13.13
CA PHE A 232 -2.54 9.96 -12.81
C PHE A 232 -2.96 11.36 -12.35
N ASP A 233 -4.20 11.79 -12.58
CA ASP A 233 -4.60 13.20 -12.40
C ASP A 233 -4.43 13.69 -10.96
N MET A 234 -4.73 12.85 -9.98
CA MET A 234 -4.57 13.19 -8.56
C MET A 234 -3.09 13.39 -8.14
N TYR A 235 -2.14 12.92 -8.96
CA TYR A 235 -0.70 13.00 -8.66
C TYR A 235 0.03 14.06 -9.49
N ARG A 236 -0.67 14.77 -10.39
CA ARG A 236 -0.09 15.77 -11.28
C ARG A 236 0.66 16.90 -10.56
N ASN A 237 0.23 17.23 -9.34
CA ASN A 237 0.84 18.27 -8.51
C ASN A 237 1.80 17.71 -7.46
N VAL A 238 2.08 16.42 -7.48
CA VAL A 238 2.94 15.79 -6.47
C VAL A 238 4.39 15.74 -6.97
N PRO A 239 5.36 16.35 -6.26
CA PRO A 239 6.75 16.47 -6.73
C PRO A 239 7.41 15.14 -7.07
N TYR A 240 7.19 14.09 -6.28
CA TYR A 240 7.83 12.80 -6.53
C TYR A 240 7.36 12.13 -7.84
N PHE A 241 6.18 12.45 -8.34
CA PHE A 241 5.74 11.97 -9.66
C PHE A 241 6.65 12.51 -10.77
N HIS A 242 7.01 13.78 -10.69
CA HIS A 242 7.92 14.39 -11.67
C HIS A 242 9.36 13.88 -11.51
N GLU A 243 9.81 13.60 -10.29
CA GLU A 243 11.13 13.00 -10.02
C GLU A 243 11.26 11.60 -10.66
N ILE A 244 10.24 10.75 -10.46
CA ILE A 244 10.21 9.40 -11.04
C ILE A 244 10.13 9.46 -12.56
N SER A 245 9.29 10.35 -13.12
CA SER A 245 9.17 10.55 -14.57
C SER A 245 10.49 11.02 -15.17
N ALA A 246 11.17 11.98 -14.55
CA ALA A 246 12.44 12.50 -15.01
C ALA A 246 13.56 11.44 -14.99
N LYS A 247 13.59 10.57 -13.97
CA LYS A 247 14.53 9.44 -13.90
C LYS A 247 14.33 8.47 -15.07
N ALA A 248 13.10 8.30 -15.54
CA ALA A 248 12.75 7.48 -16.70
C ALA A 248 12.90 8.22 -18.04
N GLY A 249 13.44 9.46 -18.06
CA GLY A 249 13.68 10.24 -19.26
C GLY A 249 12.50 11.09 -19.74
N PHE A 250 11.43 11.23 -18.92
CA PHE A 250 10.25 11.99 -19.29
C PHE A 250 10.15 13.32 -18.53
N THR A 251 9.96 14.41 -19.27
CA THR A 251 9.63 15.71 -18.67
C THR A 251 8.12 15.82 -18.53
N THR A 252 7.65 16.02 -17.30
CA THR A 252 6.22 16.17 -16.98
C THR A 252 5.96 17.49 -16.24
N THR A 253 4.79 18.07 -16.49
CA THR A 253 4.26 19.23 -15.74
C THR A 253 2.84 18.92 -15.28
N PRO A 254 2.28 19.68 -14.32
CA PRO A 254 0.91 19.47 -13.86
C PRO A 254 -0.15 19.47 -14.98
N THR A 255 0.09 20.21 -16.07
CA THR A 255 -0.86 20.41 -17.17
C THR A 255 -0.46 19.71 -18.48
N SER A 256 0.76 19.13 -18.57
CA SER A 256 1.19 18.45 -19.78
C SER A 256 0.39 17.18 -20.04
N LYS A 257 0.12 16.86 -21.32
CA LYS A 257 -0.36 15.52 -21.66
C LYS A 257 0.73 14.51 -21.31
N LEU A 258 0.38 13.44 -20.59
CA LEU A 258 1.34 12.37 -20.28
C LEU A 258 1.71 11.62 -21.55
N PRO A 259 3.00 11.40 -21.83
CA PRO A 259 3.45 10.52 -22.91
C PRO A 259 2.86 9.12 -22.77
N ASP A 260 2.56 8.48 -23.89
CA ASP A 260 2.02 7.11 -23.91
C ASP A 260 3.03 6.13 -23.30
N GLU A 261 4.30 6.31 -23.60
CA GLU A 261 5.41 5.52 -23.08
C GLU A 261 5.54 5.61 -21.54
N LEU A 262 5.25 6.77 -20.95
CA LEU A 262 5.25 6.92 -19.49
C LEU A 262 4.07 6.19 -18.85
N VAL A 263 2.90 6.20 -19.50
CA VAL A 263 1.76 5.39 -19.02
C VAL A 263 2.11 3.91 -19.08
N ASP A 264 2.76 3.45 -20.15
CA ASP A 264 3.19 2.06 -20.32
C ASP A 264 4.26 1.67 -19.28
N GLU A 265 5.19 2.56 -18.95
CA GLU A 265 6.22 2.32 -17.93
C GLU A 265 5.63 2.18 -16.51
N MET A 266 4.60 2.97 -16.16
CA MET A 266 4.05 3.00 -14.80
C MET A 266 2.83 2.10 -14.61
N THR A 267 2.29 1.51 -15.67
CA THR A 267 1.12 0.61 -15.59
C THR A 267 1.40 -0.71 -16.28
N VAL A 268 0.56 -1.71 -16.01
CA VAL A 268 0.63 -3.01 -16.68
C VAL A 268 -0.68 -3.23 -17.41
N HIS A 269 -0.64 -3.38 -18.73
CA HIS A 269 -1.85 -3.56 -19.52
C HIS A 269 -1.59 -4.39 -20.80
N GLY A 270 -2.66 -4.91 -21.39
CA GLY A 270 -2.61 -5.74 -22.60
C GLY A 270 -3.51 -6.96 -22.55
N SER A 271 -3.24 -7.97 -23.37
CA SER A 271 -3.83 -9.28 -23.22
C SER A 271 -3.40 -9.92 -21.89
N ILE A 272 -4.14 -10.90 -21.41
CA ILE A 272 -3.82 -11.55 -20.12
C ILE A 272 -2.41 -12.16 -20.12
N ASP A 273 -1.99 -12.79 -21.21
CA ASP A 273 -0.66 -13.38 -21.32
C ASP A 273 0.43 -12.31 -21.30
N HIS A 274 0.20 -11.18 -21.98
CA HIS A 274 1.14 -10.06 -21.96
C HIS A 274 1.22 -9.40 -20.59
N VAL A 275 0.11 -9.29 -19.87
CA VAL A 275 0.09 -8.81 -18.47
C VAL A 275 0.89 -9.72 -17.56
N VAL A 276 0.73 -11.05 -17.68
CA VAL A 276 1.53 -12.03 -16.92
C VAL A 276 3.01 -11.87 -17.21
N GLU A 277 3.38 -11.73 -18.49
CA GLU A 277 4.76 -11.53 -18.91
C GLU A 277 5.35 -10.23 -18.32
N GLN A 278 4.65 -9.10 -18.45
CA GLN A 278 5.09 -7.81 -17.90
C GLN A 278 5.28 -7.88 -16.37
N ILE A 279 4.36 -8.50 -15.64
CA ILE A 279 4.47 -8.66 -14.18
C ILE A 279 5.73 -9.47 -13.84
N ASN A 280 5.97 -10.58 -14.52
CA ASN A 280 7.14 -11.40 -14.27
C ASN A 280 8.45 -10.68 -14.61
N GLN A 281 8.49 -9.95 -15.73
CA GLN A 281 9.68 -9.18 -16.16
C GLN A 281 10.00 -8.00 -15.25
N ARG A 282 8.97 -7.32 -14.71
CA ARG A 282 9.16 -6.11 -13.89
C ARG A 282 9.40 -6.43 -12.43
N TYR A 283 8.75 -7.46 -11.88
CA TYR A 283 8.69 -7.72 -10.46
C TYR A 283 9.24 -9.08 -10.06
N GLY A 284 9.46 -9.98 -11.02
CA GLY A 284 10.01 -11.32 -10.75
C GLY A 284 11.38 -11.24 -10.08
N GLY A 285 11.54 -11.91 -8.91
CA GLY A 285 12.76 -11.86 -8.12
C GLY A 285 12.96 -10.59 -7.27
N TRP A 286 12.19 -9.52 -7.52
CA TRP A 286 12.23 -8.31 -6.69
C TRP A 286 11.15 -8.32 -5.60
N ALA A 287 9.90 -8.59 -5.95
CA ALA A 287 8.77 -8.51 -5.05
C ALA A 287 8.47 -9.84 -4.33
N ASP A 288 8.28 -9.79 -3.01
CA ASP A 288 7.73 -10.90 -2.22
C ASP A 288 6.22 -11.07 -2.47
N TRP A 289 5.52 -9.95 -2.70
CA TRP A 289 4.11 -9.93 -3.10
C TRP A 289 3.76 -8.63 -3.84
N LEU A 290 2.68 -8.65 -4.62
CA LEU A 290 2.16 -7.50 -5.34
C LEU A 290 0.73 -7.20 -4.92
N GLU A 291 0.37 -5.92 -4.91
CA GLU A 291 -1.02 -5.45 -4.86
C GLU A 291 -1.46 -5.04 -6.26
N LEU A 292 -2.40 -5.77 -6.86
CA LEU A 292 -2.99 -5.38 -8.13
C LEU A 292 -4.15 -4.41 -7.90
N ILE A 293 -4.09 -3.26 -8.55
CA ILE A 293 -5.07 -2.19 -8.45
C ILE A 293 -5.83 -2.08 -9.78
N PRO A 294 -7.16 -2.20 -9.80
CA PRO A 294 -7.96 -1.98 -11.01
C PRO A 294 -7.86 -0.52 -11.48
N PRO A 295 -8.25 -0.21 -12.73
CA PRO A 295 -8.28 1.16 -13.24
C PRO A 295 -9.19 2.05 -12.38
N GLY A 296 -8.77 3.31 -12.16
CA GLY A 296 -9.58 4.34 -11.51
C GLY A 296 -10.42 5.14 -12.51
N GLY A 297 -11.47 5.80 -12.01
CA GLY A 297 -12.28 6.70 -12.84
C GLY A 297 -13.21 6.00 -13.85
N VAL A 298 -13.41 4.70 -13.69
CA VAL A 298 -14.31 3.89 -14.54
C VAL A 298 -15.68 3.71 -13.88
N SER A 299 -16.69 3.35 -14.68
CA SER A 299 -18.03 3.05 -14.14
C SER A 299 -18.04 1.82 -13.23
N PRO A 300 -19.04 1.68 -12.34
CA PRO A 300 -19.18 0.49 -11.49
C PRO A 300 -19.19 -0.83 -12.27
N ILE A 301 -19.81 -0.86 -13.44
CA ILE A 301 -19.88 -2.04 -14.31
C ILE A 301 -18.48 -2.40 -14.83
N GLN A 302 -17.75 -1.42 -15.34
CA GLN A 302 -16.37 -1.62 -15.81
C GLN A 302 -15.43 -2.05 -14.67
N LEU A 303 -15.63 -1.50 -13.47
CA LEU A 303 -14.83 -1.88 -12.31
C LEU A 303 -15.10 -3.34 -11.89
N ARG A 304 -16.36 -3.80 -11.92
CA ARG A 304 -16.70 -5.22 -11.67
C ARG A 304 -16.08 -6.14 -12.72
N ASP A 305 -16.16 -5.79 -14.01
CA ASP A 305 -15.50 -6.54 -15.09
C ASP A 305 -13.98 -6.59 -14.89
N ALA A 306 -13.36 -5.49 -14.50
CA ALA A 306 -11.94 -5.46 -14.19
C ALA A 306 -11.58 -6.43 -13.04
N TYR A 307 -12.37 -6.52 -11.98
CA TYR A 307 -12.14 -7.51 -10.90
C TYR A 307 -12.26 -8.94 -11.40
N GLN A 308 -13.26 -9.27 -12.24
CA GLN A 308 -13.40 -10.62 -12.81
C GLN A 308 -12.14 -11.05 -13.59
N ARG A 309 -11.59 -10.12 -14.37
CA ARG A 309 -10.32 -10.35 -15.09
C ARG A 309 -9.13 -10.47 -14.15
N LEU A 310 -9.09 -9.67 -13.07
CA LEU A 310 -8.03 -9.78 -12.05
C LEU A 310 -8.10 -11.11 -11.29
N PHE A 311 -9.28 -11.69 -11.04
CA PHE A 311 -9.38 -13.02 -10.41
C PHE A 311 -8.75 -14.11 -11.30
N THR A 312 -8.97 -14.04 -12.60
CA THR A 312 -8.29 -14.93 -13.55
C THR A 312 -6.76 -14.75 -13.51
N LEU A 313 -6.30 -13.49 -13.45
CA LEU A 313 -4.87 -13.17 -13.36
C LEU A 313 -4.25 -13.69 -12.05
N VAL A 314 -4.94 -13.52 -10.91
CA VAL A 314 -4.52 -14.08 -9.60
C VAL A 314 -4.33 -15.58 -9.69
N ALA A 315 -5.31 -16.30 -10.26
CA ALA A 315 -5.23 -17.75 -10.40
C ALA A 315 -4.07 -18.23 -11.30
N LEU A 316 -3.67 -17.43 -12.29
CA LEU A 316 -2.53 -17.71 -13.16
C LEU A 316 -1.18 -17.45 -12.47
N LEU A 317 -1.04 -16.33 -11.76
CA LEU A 317 0.21 -15.90 -11.12
C LEU A 317 0.50 -16.63 -9.80
N SER A 318 -0.51 -17.24 -9.16
CA SER A 318 -0.37 -17.97 -7.90
C SER A 318 0.03 -19.45 -8.08
N ARG A 319 0.10 -19.91 -9.32
CA ARG A 319 0.64 -21.25 -9.68
C ARG A 319 2.16 -21.23 -9.73
#